data_3ecd8c292d0ef905201ec1b0aeb0f922
#
_entry.id   3ecd8c292d0ef905201ec1b0aeb0f922
#
_cell.length_a   1.000
_cell.length_b   1.000
_cell.length_c   1.000
_cell.angle_alpha   90.00
_cell.angle_beta   90.00
_cell.angle_gamma   90.00
#
_symmetry.space_group_name_H-M   'P 1'
#
loop_
_entity.id
_entity.type
_entity.pdbx_description
1 polymer ?
#
loop_
_entity_poly.entity_id
_entity_poly.type
_entity_poly.pdbx_seq_one_letter_code
_entity_poly.pdbx_strand_id
1 'polypeptide(L)'
;MKLLIVGLGSMGKRRARLTKGIDDAIQIVGVDTAEGRRDEAKNLGLADAAYATIAEAVAAEHPDAALVCTAPLSHAAVIGELLD
;
A
#
# COMPACT_ATOMS: atom_id res chain seq x y z
N MET A 1 13.44 -4.64 -2.84
CA MET A 1 12.11 -5.26 -2.74
C MET A 1 11.03 -4.18 -2.72
N LYS A 2 9.96 -4.39 -3.44
CA LYS A 2 8.78 -3.51 -3.42
C LYS A 2 7.63 -4.19 -2.70
N LEU A 3 7.09 -3.54 -1.68
CA LEU A 3 5.94 -4.01 -0.91
C LEU A 3 4.74 -3.14 -1.24
N LEU A 4 3.65 -3.78 -1.67
CA LEU A 4 2.37 -3.12 -1.90
C LEU A 4 1.59 -3.11 -0.59
N ILE A 5 1.15 -1.93 -0.13
CA ILE A 5 0.27 -1.81 1.02
C ILE A 5 -1.07 -1.28 0.55
N VAL A 6 -2.11 -2.09 0.69
CA VAL A 6 -3.47 -1.73 0.31
C VAL A 6 -4.21 -1.21 1.53
N GLY A 7 -4.62 0.05 1.46
CA GLY A 7 -5.24 0.75 2.58
C GLY A 7 -4.21 1.59 3.33
N LEU A 8 -4.33 2.92 3.21
CA LEU A 8 -3.39 3.88 3.80
C LEU A 8 -3.98 4.63 4.99
N GLY A 9 -4.94 4.01 5.67
CA GLY A 9 -5.46 4.51 6.94
C GLY A 9 -4.45 4.25 8.07
N SER A 10 -4.90 4.32 9.33
CA SER A 10 -4.02 4.19 10.51
C SER A 10 -3.21 2.89 10.50
N MET A 11 -3.85 1.77 10.16
CA MET A 11 -3.18 0.47 10.15
C MET A 11 -2.16 0.38 9.02
N GLY A 12 -2.50 0.84 7.81
CA GLY A 12 -1.57 0.84 6.68
C GLY A 12 -0.35 1.71 6.95
N LYS A 13 -0.55 2.90 7.49
CA LYS A 13 0.55 3.79 7.87
C LYS A 13 1.43 3.19 8.95
N ARG A 14 0.83 2.52 9.94
CA ARG A 14 1.58 1.82 11.00
C ARG A 14 2.45 0.73 10.41
N ARG A 15 1.90 -0.09 9.51
CA ARG A 15 2.66 -1.17 8.87
C ARG A 15 3.79 -0.63 8.00
N ALA A 16 3.53 0.44 7.26
CA ALA A 16 4.58 1.10 6.47
C ALA A 16 5.71 1.61 7.36
N ARG A 17 5.38 2.24 8.47
CA ARG A 17 6.36 2.76 9.42
C ARG A 17 7.20 1.64 10.03
N LEU A 18 6.56 0.55 10.44
CA LEU A 18 7.26 -0.62 10.99
C LEU A 18 8.19 -1.26 9.96
N THR A 19 7.72 -1.39 8.73
CA THR A 19 8.51 -1.96 7.63
C THR A 19 9.77 -1.13 7.36
N LYS A 20 9.61 0.19 7.26
CA LYS A 20 10.74 1.09 7.04
C LYS A 20 11.71 1.10 8.22
N GLY A 21 11.21 0.89 9.43
CA GLY A 21 12.06 0.78 10.62
C GLY A 21 12.88 -0.50 10.65
N ILE A 22 12.39 -1.59 10.04
CA ILE A 22 13.11 -2.85 9.95
C ILE A 22 14.14 -2.81 8.82
N ASP A 23 13.74 -2.30 7.65
CA ASP A 23 14.60 -2.21 6.48
C ASP A 23 14.15 -1.03 5.61
N ASP A 24 14.85 0.09 5.69
CA ASP A 24 14.51 1.30 4.95
C ASP A 24 14.78 1.20 3.44
N ALA A 25 15.46 0.14 3.01
CA ALA A 25 15.67 -0.11 1.58
C ALA A 25 14.42 -0.70 0.90
N ILE A 26 13.44 -1.19 1.68
CA ILE A 26 12.19 -1.67 1.11
C ILE A 26 11.39 -0.49 0.58
N GLN A 27 11.04 -0.54 -0.71
CA GLN A 27 10.17 0.46 -1.33
C GLN A 27 8.72 0.12 -1.04
N ILE A 28 7.95 1.10 -0.59
CA ILE A 28 6.53 0.91 -0.28
C ILE A 28 5.68 1.59 -1.36
N VAL A 29 4.79 0.79 -1.94
CA VAL A 29 3.80 1.24 -2.91
C VAL A 29 2.44 1.22 -2.22
N GLY A 30 1.85 2.38 -2.02
CA GLY A 30 0.56 2.49 -1.33
C GLY A 30 -0.62 2.50 -2.28
N VAL A 31 -1.74 1.92 -1.85
CA VAL A 31 -3.00 1.97 -2.59
C VAL A 31 -4.11 2.39 -1.66
N ASP A 32 -4.83 3.45 -2.03
CA ASP A 32 -6.02 3.90 -1.32
C ASP A 32 -6.86 4.75 -2.28
N THR A 33 -8.17 4.57 -2.25
CA THR A 33 -9.09 5.37 -3.08
C THR A 33 -9.15 6.82 -2.64
N ALA A 34 -8.84 7.10 -1.37
CA ALA A 34 -8.86 8.45 -0.82
C ALA A 34 -7.56 9.19 -1.15
N GLU A 35 -7.66 10.24 -1.94
CA GLU A 35 -6.53 11.09 -2.33
C GLU A 35 -5.79 11.65 -1.12
N GLY A 36 -6.52 12.11 -0.11
CA GLY A 36 -5.93 12.66 1.10
C GLY A 36 -5.04 11.66 1.84
N ARG A 37 -5.43 10.38 1.87
CA ARG A 37 -4.63 9.32 2.48
C ARG A 37 -3.38 9.01 1.67
N ARG A 38 -3.49 9.04 0.33
CA ARG A 38 -2.33 8.85 -0.55
C ARG A 38 -1.32 9.97 -0.33
N ASP A 39 -1.78 11.21 -0.31
CA ASP A 39 -0.93 12.38 -0.12
C ASP A 39 -0.26 12.37 1.26
N GLU A 40 -1.02 12.05 2.30
CA GLU A 40 -0.50 11.97 3.65
C GLU A 40 0.61 10.92 3.77
N ALA A 41 0.40 9.73 3.24
CA ALA A 41 1.40 8.66 3.29
C ALA A 41 2.70 9.06 2.56
N LYS A 42 2.58 9.73 1.42
CA LYS A 42 3.74 10.22 0.68
C LYS A 42 4.45 11.34 1.43
N ASN A 43 3.69 12.29 1.98
CA ASN A 43 4.26 13.43 2.72
C ASN A 43 4.98 12.98 3.99
N LEU A 44 4.51 11.92 4.64
CA LEU A 44 5.15 11.35 5.82
C LEU A 44 6.35 10.46 5.48
N GLY A 45 6.64 10.25 4.20
CA GLY A 45 7.72 9.37 3.78
C GLY A 45 7.42 7.89 3.97
N LEU A 46 6.17 7.53 4.17
CA LEU A 46 5.75 6.14 4.40
C LEU A 46 5.45 5.38 3.11
N ALA A 47 5.17 6.08 2.03
CA ALA A 47 4.97 5.49 0.71
C ALA A 47 5.89 6.18 -0.29
N ASP A 48 6.63 5.40 -1.04
CA ASP A 48 7.51 5.92 -2.10
C ASP A 48 6.70 6.27 -3.35
N ALA A 49 5.57 5.59 -3.54
CA ALA A 49 4.59 5.88 -4.58
C ALA A 49 3.21 5.49 -4.05
N ALA A 50 2.15 6.09 -4.59
CA ALA A 50 0.79 5.78 -4.19
C ALA A 50 -0.17 5.84 -5.39
N TYR A 51 -1.13 4.94 -5.39
CA TYR A 51 -2.10 4.79 -6.49
C TYR A 51 -3.52 4.66 -5.96
N ALA A 52 -4.50 4.96 -6.81
CA ALA A 52 -5.90 4.87 -6.43
C ALA A 52 -6.42 3.43 -6.45
N THR A 53 -5.85 2.58 -7.31
CA THR A 53 -6.30 1.18 -7.47
C THR A 53 -5.11 0.22 -7.44
N ILE A 54 -5.39 -1.03 -7.08
CA ILE A 54 -4.40 -2.11 -7.10
C ILE A 54 -3.90 -2.35 -8.53
N ALA A 55 -4.81 -2.34 -9.51
CA ALA A 55 -4.44 -2.57 -10.90
C ALA A 55 -3.41 -1.55 -11.40
N GLU A 56 -3.60 -0.27 -11.08
CA GLU A 56 -2.64 0.77 -11.44
C GLU A 56 -1.27 0.54 -10.78
N ALA A 57 -1.28 0.22 -9.49
CA ALA A 57 -0.06 0.00 -8.73
C ALA A 57 0.74 -1.21 -9.27
N VAL A 58 0.05 -2.32 -9.53
CA VAL A 58 0.69 -3.53 -10.05
C VAL A 58 1.27 -3.29 -11.44
N ALA A 59 0.52 -2.61 -12.32
CA ALA A 59 0.98 -2.33 -13.67
C ALA A 59 2.21 -1.40 -13.69
N ALA A 60 2.25 -0.40 -12.80
CA ALA A 60 3.33 0.58 -12.78
C ALA A 60 4.57 0.10 -12.01
N GLU A 61 4.39 -0.63 -10.92
CA GLU A 61 5.46 -0.91 -9.96
C GLU A 61 5.91 -2.37 -9.90
N HIS A 62 5.10 -3.32 -10.33
CA HIS A 62 5.40 -4.76 -10.27
C HIS A 62 5.86 -5.19 -8.87
N PRO A 63 5.04 -5.01 -7.82
CA PRO A 63 5.47 -5.30 -6.45
C PRO A 63 5.79 -6.78 -6.22
N ASP A 64 6.72 -7.04 -5.31
CA ASP A 64 7.15 -8.40 -4.97
C ASP A 64 6.24 -9.07 -3.94
N ALA A 65 5.57 -8.27 -3.11
CA ALA A 65 4.69 -8.76 -2.05
C ALA A 65 3.59 -7.74 -1.79
N ALA A 66 2.52 -8.16 -1.12
CA ALA A 66 1.40 -7.28 -0.80
C ALA A 66 0.92 -7.52 0.63
N LEU A 67 0.52 -6.42 1.28
CA LEU A 67 -0.08 -6.43 2.61
C LEU A 67 -1.42 -5.69 2.55
N VAL A 68 -2.49 -6.37 2.97
CA VAL A 68 -3.84 -5.81 2.92
C VAL A 68 -4.21 -5.26 4.30
N CYS A 69 -4.42 -3.96 4.38
CA CYS A 69 -4.73 -3.24 5.61
C CYS A 69 -6.09 -2.53 5.55
N THR A 70 -7.01 -3.05 4.75
CA THR A 70 -8.37 -2.52 4.62
C THR A 70 -9.30 -3.14 5.67
N ALA A 71 -10.50 -2.57 5.79
CA ALA A 71 -11.52 -3.14 6.68
C ALA A 71 -11.86 -4.57 6.24
N PRO A 72 -12.23 -5.47 7.19
CA PRO A 72 -12.52 -6.88 6.86
C PRO A 72 -13.53 -7.08 5.74
N LEU A 73 -14.53 -6.21 5.64
CA LEU A 73 -15.57 -6.31 4.60
C LEU A 73 -15.01 -6.12 3.18
N SER A 74 -13.86 -5.47 3.05
CA SER A 74 -13.22 -5.22 1.76
C SER A 74 -12.19 -6.27 1.37
N HIS A 75 -11.77 -7.13 2.30
CA HIS A 75 -10.65 -8.06 2.09
C HIS A 75 -10.89 -9.03 0.93
N ALA A 76 -12.10 -9.56 0.82
CA ALA A 76 -12.39 -10.53 -0.23
C ALA A 76 -12.22 -9.93 -1.63
N ALA A 77 -12.72 -8.70 -1.85
CA ALA A 77 -12.58 -8.00 -3.12
C ALA A 77 -11.12 -7.64 -3.42
N VAL A 78 -10.39 -7.17 -2.41
CA VAL A 78 -8.98 -6.80 -2.56
C VAL A 78 -8.13 -8.03 -2.90
N ILE A 79 -8.36 -9.15 -2.21
CA ILE A 79 -7.66 -10.40 -2.47
C ILE A 79 -7.97 -10.89 -3.88
N GLY A 80 -9.23 -10.79 -4.33
CA GLY A 80 -9.61 -11.14 -5.69
C GLY A 80 -8.83 -10.34 -6.73
N GLU A 81 -8.66 -9.04 -6.54
CA GLU A 81 -7.87 -8.20 -7.45
C GLU A 81 -6.40 -8.62 -7.47
N LEU A 82 -5.84 -9.01 -6.33
CA LEU A 82 -4.45 -9.43 -6.25
C LEU A 82 -4.20 -10.78 -6.91
N LEU A 83 -5.21 -11.65 -6.95
CA LEU A 83 -5.10 -12.97 -7.56
C LEU A 83 -5.33 -12.94 -9.07
N ASP A 84 -6.00 -11.92 -9.55
CA ASP A 84 -6.21 -11.72 -10.98
C ASP A 84 -4.94 -11.14 -11.64
#